data_2bb7bac6961314a236de228cb4402b85
#
_entry.id   2bb7bac6961314a236de228cb4402b85
#
_cell.length_a   1.000
_cell.length_b   1.000
_cell.length_c   1.000
_cell.angle_alpha   90.00
_cell.angle_beta   90.00
_cell.angle_gamma   90.00
#
_symmetry.space_group_name_H-M   'P 1'
#
loop_
_entity.id
_entity.type
_entity.pdbx_description
1 polymer ?
#
loop_
_entity_poly.entity_id
_entity_poly.type
_entity_poly.pdbx_seq_one_letter_code
_entity_poly.pdbx_strand_id
1 'polypeptide(L)'
;MSLVRYFIILIFFSMFHSLTTAEEVKKIGKFKDWETMILKNDSELVCFTQTRPVLQSPKNNPREARLFVTFRPNEKIIDEISITSGYEFNNKNSVIAKSGKSKYKFDIFQDNFAWMADNKKEKKMIKTSTKEISSSSG
;
A
#
# COMPACT_ATOMS: atom_id res chain seq x y z
N MET A 1 9.39 -8.45 -55.80
CA MET A 1 8.17 -8.04 -55.05
C MET A 1 8.04 -8.70 -53.67
N SER A 2 8.57 -9.85 -53.42
CA SER A 2 8.49 -10.54 -52.13
C SER A 2 9.36 -9.88 -51.04
N LEU A 3 10.58 -9.51 -51.33
CA LEU A 3 11.54 -8.89 -50.38
C LEU A 3 11.06 -7.53 -49.82
N VAL A 4 10.44 -6.70 -50.66
CA VAL A 4 9.91 -5.39 -50.24
C VAL A 4 8.72 -5.57 -49.24
N ARG A 5 7.94 -6.62 -49.45
CA ARG A 5 6.79 -6.94 -48.58
C ARG A 5 7.22 -7.37 -47.17
N TYR A 6 8.28 -8.14 -47.06
CA TYR A 6 8.90 -8.50 -45.77
C TYR A 6 9.58 -7.33 -45.07
N PHE A 7 10.19 -6.42 -45.85
CA PHE A 7 10.84 -5.23 -45.31
C PHE A 7 9.81 -4.25 -44.69
N ILE A 8 8.63 -4.09 -45.30
CA ILE A 8 7.54 -3.26 -44.79
C ILE A 8 6.95 -3.86 -43.49
N ILE A 9 6.82 -5.18 -43.42
CA ILE A 9 6.33 -5.87 -42.23
C ILE A 9 7.31 -5.74 -41.07
N LEU A 10 8.60 -5.79 -41.33
CA LEU A 10 9.66 -5.64 -40.31
C LEU A 10 9.71 -4.22 -39.74
N ILE A 11 9.47 -3.20 -40.55
CA ILE A 11 9.41 -1.79 -40.12
C ILE A 11 8.14 -1.53 -39.27
N PHE A 12 7.04 -2.16 -39.63
CA PHE A 12 5.78 -1.98 -38.85
C PHE A 12 5.83 -2.63 -37.46
N PHE A 13 6.63 -3.70 -37.28
CA PHE A 13 6.79 -4.37 -36.00
C PHE A 13 7.72 -3.62 -35.03
N SER A 14 8.58 -2.72 -35.51
CA SER A 14 9.49 -1.94 -34.67
C SER A 14 8.87 -0.67 -34.05
N MET A 15 7.62 -0.30 -34.44
CA MET A 15 6.97 0.91 -33.93
C MET A 15 6.11 0.72 -32.66
N PHE A 16 5.95 -0.49 -32.18
CA PHE A 16 5.24 -0.75 -30.91
C PHE A 16 6.20 -0.82 -29.71
N HIS A 17 7.04 0.17 -29.54
CA HIS A 17 7.67 0.39 -28.24
C HIS A 17 6.67 1.15 -27.37
N SER A 18 5.86 0.42 -26.59
CA SER A 18 5.07 1.01 -25.52
C SER A 18 6.04 1.67 -24.56
N LEU A 19 6.01 2.99 -24.49
CA LEU A 19 6.64 3.76 -23.43
C LEU A 19 5.89 3.39 -22.13
N THR A 20 6.38 2.37 -21.44
CA THR A 20 5.96 2.13 -20.05
C THR A 20 6.52 3.27 -19.22
N THR A 21 5.69 4.24 -18.88
CA THR A 21 5.99 5.23 -17.85
C THR A 21 6.16 4.47 -16.55
N ALA A 22 7.39 4.37 -16.08
CA ALA A 22 7.67 3.76 -14.79
C ALA A 22 7.07 4.67 -13.71
N GLU A 23 6.19 4.12 -12.89
CA GLU A 23 5.68 4.80 -11.69
C GLU A 23 6.86 5.10 -10.76
N GLU A 24 7.12 6.37 -10.51
CA GLU A 24 8.20 6.78 -9.62
C GLU A 24 7.67 6.88 -8.17
N VAL A 25 8.08 5.93 -7.34
CA VAL A 25 7.85 5.98 -5.90
C VAL A 25 9.00 6.73 -5.24
N LYS A 26 8.70 7.90 -4.67
CA LYS A 26 9.68 8.73 -3.99
C LYS A 26 9.46 8.71 -2.48
N LYS A 27 10.50 8.36 -1.74
CA LYS A 27 10.52 8.52 -0.28
C LYS A 27 10.74 10.00 0.06
N ILE A 28 9.82 10.58 0.84
CA ILE A 28 9.85 11.99 1.22
C ILE A 28 10.23 12.21 2.69
N GLY A 29 10.12 11.20 3.54
CA GLY A 29 10.49 11.34 4.94
C GLY A 29 10.46 10.03 5.72
N LYS A 30 11.08 10.09 6.88
CA LYS A 30 11.01 9.04 7.90
C LYS A 30 10.85 9.68 9.28
N PHE A 31 9.90 9.16 10.06
CA PHE A 31 9.70 9.57 11.44
C PHE A 31 9.55 8.32 12.31
N LYS A 32 10.50 8.09 13.20
CA LYS A 32 10.60 6.83 13.98
C LYS A 32 10.55 5.61 13.03
N ASP A 33 9.56 4.73 13.21
CA ASP A 33 9.38 3.51 12.42
C ASP A 33 8.49 3.70 11.18
N TRP A 34 8.04 4.95 10.92
CA TRP A 34 7.19 5.30 9.79
C TRP A 34 7.99 5.92 8.66
N GLU A 35 7.73 5.47 7.45
CA GLU A 35 8.27 6.02 6.21
C GLU A 35 7.16 6.58 5.35
N THR A 36 7.31 7.83 4.89
CA THR A 36 6.35 8.50 4.01
C THR A 36 6.85 8.48 2.59
N MET A 37 5.97 8.09 1.68
CA MET A 37 6.22 7.90 0.26
C MET A 37 5.19 8.67 -0.56
N ILE A 38 5.60 9.12 -1.73
CA ILE A 38 4.71 9.63 -2.78
C ILE A 38 4.92 8.79 -4.03
N LEU A 39 3.81 8.35 -4.59
CA LEU A 39 3.70 7.81 -5.93
C LEU A 39 3.03 8.86 -6.79
N LYS A 40 3.70 9.28 -7.84
CA LYS A 40 3.17 10.25 -8.79
C LYS A 40 3.34 9.71 -10.20
N ASN A 41 2.26 9.70 -10.95
CA ASN A 41 2.26 9.56 -12.39
C ASN A 41 1.47 10.72 -13.01
N ASP A 42 1.28 10.74 -14.32
CA ASP A 42 0.65 11.85 -15.05
C ASP A 42 -0.82 12.10 -14.65
N SER A 43 -1.51 11.10 -14.10
CA SER A 43 -2.94 11.14 -13.79
C SER A 43 -3.25 10.98 -12.31
N GLU A 44 -2.31 10.48 -11.51
CA GLU A 44 -2.57 10.07 -10.13
C GLU A 44 -1.49 10.57 -9.17
N LEU A 45 -1.95 10.99 -8.00
CA LEU A 45 -1.10 11.29 -6.85
C LEU A 45 -1.56 10.44 -5.68
N VAL A 46 -0.69 9.54 -5.24
CA VAL A 46 -0.89 8.73 -4.04
C VAL A 46 0.17 9.08 -3.00
N CYS A 47 -0.26 9.51 -1.84
CA CYS A 47 0.60 9.71 -0.68
C CYS A 47 0.32 8.60 0.31
N PHE A 48 1.34 7.91 0.78
CA PHE A 48 1.15 6.90 1.81
C PHE A 48 2.30 6.90 2.81
N THR A 49 1.98 6.51 4.03
CA THR A 49 2.98 6.20 5.04
C THR A 49 2.90 4.74 5.39
N GLN A 50 4.04 4.13 5.64
CA GLN A 50 4.15 2.70 5.97
C GLN A 50 5.02 2.49 7.19
N THR A 51 4.72 1.41 7.94
CA THR A 51 5.57 0.92 9.02
C THR A 51 5.67 -0.59 8.98
N ARG A 52 6.78 -1.12 9.48
CA ARG A 52 6.99 -2.56 9.67
C ARG A 52 6.79 -2.93 11.14
N PRO A 53 6.31 -4.14 11.45
CA PRO A 53 6.19 -4.58 12.83
C PRO A 53 7.58 -4.68 13.49
N VAL A 54 7.69 -4.19 14.71
CA VAL A 54 8.90 -4.28 15.54
C VAL A 54 9.11 -5.72 16.03
N LEU A 55 8.01 -6.44 16.25
CA LEU A 55 8.01 -7.83 16.68
C LEU A 55 7.10 -8.66 15.78
N GLN A 56 7.57 -9.84 15.42
CA GLN A 56 6.79 -10.81 14.63
C GLN A 56 6.84 -12.20 15.28
N SER A 57 5.78 -12.96 15.09
CA SER A 57 5.71 -14.36 15.50
C SER A 57 5.26 -15.21 14.30
N PRO A 58 5.90 -16.36 14.05
CA PRO A 58 7.09 -16.88 14.72
C PRO A 58 8.38 -16.12 14.35
N LYS A 59 9.31 -16.00 15.28
CA LYS A 59 10.56 -15.23 15.10
C LYS A 59 11.49 -15.83 14.04
N ASN A 60 11.43 -17.13 13.84
CA ASN A 60 12.25 -17.88 12.88
C ASN A 60 11.73 -17.82 11.44
N ASN A 61 10.61 -17.17 11.19
CA ASN A 61 10.05 -16.97 9.86
C ASN A 61 9.53 -15.51 9.72
N PRO A 62 10.43 -14.53 9.62
CA PRO A 62 10.05 -13.13 9.46
C PRO A 62 9.31 -12.94 8.12
N ARG A 63 8.24 -12.16 8.14
CA ARG A 63 7.38 -11.88 7.00
C ARG A 63 7.51 -10.41 6.62
N GLU A 64 7.25 -10.10 5.35
CA GLU A 64 7.18 -8.73 4.83
C GLU A 64 5.85 -8.04 5.21
N ALA A 65 5.49 -8.15 6.49
CA ALA A 65 4.28 -7.50 7.00
C ALA A 65 4.47 -5.98 7.07
N ARG A 66 3.43 -5.22 6.71
CA ARG A 66 3.40 -3.76 6.77
C ARG A 66 2.01 -3.26 7.07
N LEU A 67 1.95 -2.10 7.72
CA LEU A 67 0.75 -1.29 7.88
C LEU A 67 0.92 -0.03 7.03
N PHE A 68 -0.13 0.34 6.30
CA PHE A 68 -0.17 1.53 5.46
C PHE A 68 -1.30 2.47 5.91
N VAL A 69 -1.04 3.76 5.79
CA VAL A 69 -2.07 4.81 5.80
C VAL A 69 -1.94 5.57 4.49
N THR A 70 -2.99 5.56 3.68
CA THR A 70 -2.95 6.03 2.29
C THR A 70 -3.93 7.18 2.07
N PHE A 71 -3.48 8.17 1.28
CA PHE A 71 -4.23 9.30 0.79
C PHE A 71 -4.25 9.28 -0.72
N ARG A 72 -5.44 9.26 -1.33
CA ARG A 72 -5.66 9.38 -2.76
C ARG A 72 -6.61 10.55 -3.04
N PRO A 73 -6.10 11.78 -3.09
CA PRO A 73 -6.94 12.98 -3.20
C PRO A 73 -7.82 13.01 -4.45
N ASN A 74 -7.34 12.48 -5.57
CA ASN A 74 -8.09 12.40 -6.82
C ASN A 74 -9.33 11.51 -6.70
N GLU A 75 -9.30 10.49 -5.84
CA GLU A 75 -10.42 9.59 -5.55
C GLU A 75 -11.23 10.03 -4.33
N LYS A 76 -10.86 11.14 -3.70
CA LYS A 76 -11.44 11.62 -2.42
C LYS A 76 -11.29 10.62 -1.28
N ILE A 77 -10.29 9.75 -1.35
CA ILE A 77 -9.93 8.79 -0.30
C ILE A 77 -8.97 9.47 0.65
N ILE A 78 -9.38 9.56 1.89
CA ILE A 78 -8.61 10.14 2.99
C ILE A 78 -8.56 9.10 4.11
N ASP A 79 -7.36 8.86 4.66
CA ASP A 79 -7.20 8.00 5.82
C ASP A 79 -7.54 6.51 5.58
N GLU A 80 -7.26 5.96 4.40
CA GLU A 80 -7.41 4.53 4.14
C GLU A 80 -6.32 3.75 4.86
N ILE A 81 -6.71 2.75 5.66
CA ILE A 81 -5.78 1.86 6.34
C ILE A 81 -5.79 0.49 5.67
N SER A 82 -4.60 0.03 5.29
CA SER A 82 -4.39 -1.32 4.79
C SER A 82 -3.22 -2.01 5.49
N ILE A 83 -3.27 -3.32 5.47
CA ILE A 83 -2.19 -4.17 5.97
C ILE A 83 -1.79 -5.19 4.93
N THR A 84 -0.52 -5.57 4.92
CA THR A 84 -0.04 -6.78 4.26
C THR A 84 0.66 -7.67 5.26
N SER A 85 0.55 -8.97 5.06
CA SER A 85 1.25 -9.97 5.88
C SER A 85 2.48 -10.55 5.19
N GLY A 86 2.73 -10.17 3.93
CA GLY A 86 3.75 -10.77 3.09
C GLY A 86 3.38 -12.15 2.52
N TYR A 87 2.11 -12.56 2.67
CA TYR A 87 1.51 -13.75 2.07
C TYR A 87 0.04 -13.49 1.78
N GLU A 88 -0.55 -14.28 0.91
CA GLU A 88 -1.96 -14.18 0.54
C GLU A 88 -2.87 -14.46 1.73
N PHE A 89 -3.86 -13.60 1.96
CA PHE A 89 -4.81 -13.77 3.04
C PHE A 89 -5.87 -14.83 2.71
N ASN A 90 -6.23 -15.60 3.73
CA ASN A 90 -7.38 -16.47 3.65
C ASN A 90 -8.66 -15.67 3.93
N ASN A 91 -9.49 -15.46 2.89
CA ASN A 91 -10.73 -14.67 2.94
C ASN A 91 -11.82 -15.28 3.84
N LYS A 92 -11.61 -16.45 4.42
CA LYS A 92 -12.56 -17.08 5.35
C LYS A 92 -12.56 -16.45 6.74
N ASN A 93 -11.44 -15.80 7.11
CA ASN A 93 -11.26 -15.25 8.46
C ASN A 93 -10.82 -13.79 8.38
N SER A 94 -11.45 -12.94 9.16
CA SER A 94 -11.02 -11.55 9.31
C SER A 94 -9.69 -11.46 10.04
N VAL A 95 -8.88 -10.47 9.67
CA VAL A 95 -7.70 -10.08 10.44
C VAL A 95 -8.12 -9.06 11.50
N ILE A 96 -7.68 -9.26 12.73
CA ILE A 96 -8.01 -8.39 13.86
C ILE A 96 -6.74 -7.67 14.32
N ALA A 97 -6.74 -6.34 14.21
CA ALA A 97 -5.78 -5.48 14.86
C ALA A 97 -6.32 -5.01 16.24
N LYS A 98 -5.43 -4.87 17.20
CA LYS A 98 -5.73 -4.33 18.53
C LYS A 98 -4.84 -3.12 18.81
N SER A 99 -5.45 -2.03 19.29
CA SER A 99 -4.74 -0.88 19.81
C SER A 99 -5.40 -0.46 21.11
N GLY A 100 -4.69 -0.57 22.23
CA GLY A 100 -5.22 -0.41 23.56
C GLY A 100 -6.42 -1.36 23.80
N LYS A 101 -7.56 -0.80 24.17
CA LYS A 101 -8.82 -1.54 24.38
C LYS A 101 -9.66 -1.70 23.10
N SER A 102 -9.25 -1.09 22.00
CA SER A 102 -10.00 -1.11 20.74
C SER A 102 -9.58 -2.26 19.86
N LYS A 103 -10.55 -2.84 19.12
CA LYS A 103 -10.35 -3.89 18.12
C LYS A 103 -10.81 -3.36 16.77
N TYR A 104 -10.00 -3.60 15.75
CA TYR A 104 -10.24 -3.18 14.37
C TYR A 104 -10.21 -4.42 13.48
N LYS A 105 -11.24 -4.54 12.65
CA LYS A 105 -11.44 -5.70 11.78
C LYS A 105 -11.09 -5.34 10.35
N PHE A 106 -10.20 -6.10 9.73
CA PHE A 106 -9.87 -6.07 8.32
C PHE A 106 -10.57 -7.26 7.67
N ASP A 107 -11.51 -7.00 6.80
CA ASP A 107 -12.43 -8.00 6.22
C ASP A 107 -12.65 -7.83 4.71
N ILE A 108 -12.02 -6.85 4.08
CA ILE A 108 -11.89 -6.75 2.64
C ILE A 108 -10.52 -7.25 2.26
N PHE A 109 -10.43 -8.23 1.39
CA PHE A 109 -9.18 -8.87 0.99
C PHE A 109 -8.99 -8.81 -0.52
N GLN A 110 -7.75 -8.50 -0.92
CA GLN A 110 -7.29 -8.64 -2.28
C GLN A 110 -5.81 -9.06 -2.24
N ASP A 111 -5.51 -10.24 -2.78
CA ASP A 111 -4.16 -10.83 -2.77
C ASP A 111 -3.57 -10.89 -1.35
N ASN A 112 -2.46 -10.24 -1.12
CA ASN A 112 -1.79 -10.15 0.17
C ASN A 112 -2.13 -8.89 0.98
N PHE A 113 -3.15 -8.14 0.57
CA PHE A 113 -3.63 -6.95 1.27
C PHE A 113 -4.98 -7.17 1.93
N ALA A 114 -5.19 -6.46 3.03
CA ALA A 114 -6.48 -6.40 3.71
C ALA A 114 -6.81 -4.97 4.14
N TRP A 115 -8.09 -4.60 4.02
CA TRP A 115 -8.64 -3.29 4.36
C TRP A 115 -9.80 -3.41 5.34
N MET A 116 -10.11 -2.30 6.00
CA MET A 116 -11.32 -2.18 6.79
C MET A 116 -12.50 -1.73 5.92
N ALA A 117 -13.68 -2.34 6.12
CA ALA A 117 -14.91 -1.91 5.46
C ALA A 117 -15.55 -0.66 6.11
N ASP A 118 -15.13 -0.30 7.32
CA ASP A 118 -15.73 0.75 8.14
C ASP A 118 -14.83 1.98 8.26
N ASN A 119 -15.09 2.99 7.43
CA ASN A 119 -14.34 4.26 7.39
C ASN A 119 -14.35 5.02 8.72
N LYS A 120 -15.38 4.82 9.58
CA LYS A 120 -15.41 5.47 10.91
C LYS A 120 -14.39 4.83 11.84
N LYS A 121 -14.22 3.52 11.72
CA LYS A 121 -13.20 2.79 12.48
C LYS A 121 -11.81 3.08 12.02
N GLU A 122 -11.59 3.32 10.73
CA GLU A 122 -10.30 3.78 10.18
C GLU A 122 -9.88 5.10 10.83
N LYS A 123 -10.74 6.11 10.78
CA LYS A 123 -10.49 7.41 11.41
C LYS A 123 -10.25 7.29 12.91
N LYS A 124 -10.98 6.40 13.59
CA LYS A 124 -10.77 6.12 15.01
C LYS A 124 -9.42 5.49 15.27
N MET A 125 -8.99 4.54 14.44
CA MET A 125 -7.70 3.87 14.58
C MET A 125 -6.54 4.86 14.43
N ILE A 126 -6.57 5.73 13.43
CA ILE A 126 -5.56 6.78 13.23
C ILE A 126 -5.48 7.70 14.45
N LYS A 127 -6.65 8.17 14.92
CA LYS A 127 -6.73 9.08 16.08
C LYS A 127 -6.17 8.45 17.37
N THR A 128 -6.43 7.16 17.59
CA THR A 128 -5.93 6.44 18.75
C THR A 128 -4.43 6.26 18.66
N SER A 129 -3.91 5.85 17.51
CA SER A 129 -2.47 5.65 17.28
C SER A 129 -1.69 6.97 17.43
N THR A 130 -2.22 8.08 16.94
CA THR A 130 -1.60 9.41 17.10
C THR A 130 -1.54 9.84 18.57
N LYS A 131 -2.56 9.52 19.35
CA LYS A 131 -2.62 9.85 20.78
C LYS A 131 -1.61 9.05 21.62
N GLU A 132 -1.45 7.76 21.32
CA GLU A 132 -0.45 6.91 21.98
C GLU A 132 0.98 7.39 21.71
N ILE A 133 1.27 7.84 20.48
CA ILE A 133 2.58 8.41 20.12
C ILE A 133 2.86 9.69 20.91
N SER A 134 1.87 10.58 21.05
CA SER A 134 2.06 11.84 21.80
C SER A 134 2.22 11.63 23.30
N SER A 135 1.60 10.62 23.88
CA SER A 135 1.70 10.31 25.32
C SER A 135 2.99 9.58 25.69
N SER A 136 3.66 8.93 24.75
CA SER A 136 4.94 8.24 24.97
C SER A 136 6.16 9.15 24.79
N SER A 137 5.96 10.43 24.45
CA SER A 137 7.01 11.43 24.18
C SER A 137 7.17 12.43 25.33
N GLY A 138 6.47 12.21 26.47
CA GLY A 138 6.54 13.02 27.69
C GLY A 138 7.44 12.42 28.75
#